data_9ed0a275fae5005e30b0ed5622576701
#
_entry.id   9ed0a275fae5005e30b0ed5622576701
#
_cell.length_a   1.000
_cell.length_b   1.000
_cell.length_c   1.000
_cell.angle_alpha   90.00
_cell.angle_beta   90.00
_cell.angle_gamma   90.00
#
_symmetry.space_group_name_H-M   'P 1'
#
loop_
_entity.id
_entity.type
_entity.pdbx_description
1 polymer ?
#
loop_
_entity_poly.entity_id
_entity_poly.type
_entity_poly.pdbx_seq_one_letter_code
_entity_poly.pdbx_strand_id
1 'polypeptide(L)'
;MGDPEVLEGLAWGKPRSGHPEGSVGAHVADLLETIDRWGEQGERRAQLRFVAVIHDAFKFQVRSWRPKTGSNHHAARARRHAERFTRDERLLATIEQHDRPYSIWRKMKRKGRLDEKAFEEMLERVPDRDLFLRFVELDGSTEGKNPEPVRWFREELERRDAL
;
A
#
# COMPACT_ATOMS: atom_id res chain seq x y z
N MET A 1 14.57 9.94 -17.99
CA MET A 1 15.17 8.62 -17.72
C MET A 1 14.65 8.20 -16.34
N GLY A 2 14.05 7.00 -16.23
CA GLY A 2 13.47 6.53 -14.94
C GLY A 2 14.55 6.13 -13.94
N ASP A 3 14.19 6.10 -12.64
CA ASP A 3 15.09 5.60 -11.59
C ASP A 3 15.36 4.09 -11.78
N PRO A 4 16.63 3.65 -11.88
CA PRO A 4 16.97 2.26 -12.21
C PRO A 4 16.44 1.24 -11.20
N GLU A 5 16.47 1.55 -9.90
CA GLU A 5 15.97 0.65 -8.84
C GLU A 5 14.45 0.48 -8.93
N VAL A 6 13.72 1.55 -9.23
CA VAL A 6 12.27 1.50 -9.45
C VAL A 6 11.96 0.67 -10.71
N LEU A 7 12.68 0.88 -11.80
CA LEU A 7 12.48 0.12 -13.04
C LEU A 7 12.73 -1.38 -12.84
N GLU A 8 13.78 -1.77 -12.09
CA GLU A 8 14.04 -3.17 -11.73
C GLU A 8 12.89 -3.74 -10.89
N GLY A 9 12.41 -2.98 -9.91
CA GLY A 9 11.29 -3.38 -9.08
C GLY A 9 9.99 -3.55 -9.84
N LEU A 10 9.68 -2.67 -10.78
CA LEU A 10 8.50 -2.78 -11.64
C LEU A 10 8.55 -4.03 -12.55
N ALA A 11 9.73 -4.43 -13.00
CA ALA A 11 9.89 -5.64 -13.79
C ALA A 11 9.76 -6.93 -12.96
N TRP A 12 9.84 -6.84 -11.62
CA TRP A 12 9.81 -8.00 -10.73
C TRP A 12 8.41 -8.56 -10.54
N GLY A 13 8.33 -9.89 -10.42
CA GLY A 13 7.11 -10.62 -10.07
C GLY A 13 6.71 -11.61 -11.14
N LYS A 14 5.81 -12.55 -10.74
CA LYS A 14 5.24 -13.58 -11.62
C LYS A 14 3.76 -13.75 -11.23
N PRO A 15 2.89 -14.19 -12.16
CA PRO A 15 1.49 -14.48 -11.85
C PRO A 15 1.35 -15.46 -10.68
N ARG A 16 0.46 -15.14 -9.74
CA ARG A 16 0.12 -15.98 -8.58
C ARG A 16 -1.26 -15.62 -8.04
N SER A 17 -1.79 -16.46 -7.15
CA SER A 17 -3.07 -16.18 -6.47
C SER A 17 -3.07 -14.79 -5.82
N GLY A 18 -4.11 -13.99 -6.09
CA GLY A 18 -4.26 -12.60 -5.67
C GLY A 18 -3.44 -11.58 -6.46
N HIS A 19 -2.64 -12.06 -7.44
CA HIS A 19 -1.82 -11.22 -8.34
C HIS A 19 -1.73 -11.87 -9.73
N PRO A 20 -2.85 -12.00 -10.46
CA PRO A 20 -2.88 -12.62 -11.79
C PRO A 20 -2.09 -11.79 -12.80
N GLU A 21 -1.99 -10.48 -12.61
CA GLU A 21 -1.23 -9.53 -13.43
C GLU A 21 0.28 -9.82 -13.46
N GLY A 22 0.82 -10.49 -12.44
CA GLY A 22 2.18 -10.99 -12.37
C GLY A 22 3.20 -9.98 -11.89
N SER A 23 3.68 -9.07 -12.74
CA SER A 23 4.71 -8.12 -12.36
C SER A 23 4.16 -6.95 -11.54
N VAL A 24 5.03 -6.32 -10.72
CA VAL A 24 4.69 -5.08 -10.01
C VAL A 24 4.32 -3.97 -10.99
N GLY A 25 4.99 -3.90 -12.15
CA GLY A 25 4.69 -2.90 -13.18
C GLY A 25 3.30 -3.07 -13.79
N ALA A 26 2.84 -4.31 -14.02
CA ALA A 26 1.47 -4.56 -14.48
C ALA A 26 0.46 -4.13 -13.41
N HIS A 27 0.69 -4.50 -12.14
CA HIS A 27 -0.12 -4.03 -11.02
C HIS A 27 -0.19 -2.50 -10.95
N VAL A 28 0.95 -1.82 -11.06
CA VAL A 28 1.00 -0.34 -11.08
C VAL A 28 0.20 0.23 -12.25
N ALA A 29 0.29 -0.37 -13.44
CA ALA A 29 -0.50 0.06 -14.60
C ALA A 29 -2.00 0.00 -14.32
N ASP A 30 -2.49 -1.11 -13.72
CA ASP A 30 -3.89 -1.27 -13.32
C ASP A 30 -4.33 -0.20 -12.29
N LEU A 31 -3.46 0.13 -11.33
CA LEU A 31 -3.71 1.20 -10.37
C LEU A 31 -3.81 2.56 -11.04
N LEU A 32 -2.90 2.90 -11.95
CA LEU A 32 -2.90 4.17 -12.67
C LEU A 32 -4.14 4.33 -13.53
N GLU A 33 -4.57 3.28 -14.23
CA GLU A 33 -5.82 3.26 -14.99
C GLU A 33 -7.04 3.43 -14.07
N THR A 34 -7.03 2.79 -12.91
CA THR A 34 -8.12 2.91 -11.93
C THR A 34 -8.22 4.33 -11.35
N ILE A 35 -7.09 5.00 -11.07
CA ILE A 35 -7.06 6.40 -10.65
C ILE A 35 -7.73 7.29 -11.70
N ASP A 36 -7.42 7.07 -12.97
CA ASP A 36 -8.01 7.83 -14.08
C ASP A 36 -9.52 7.55 -14.23
N ARG A 37 -9.93 6.28 -14.10
CA ARG A 37 -11.33 5.86 -14.12
C ARG A 37 -12.15 6.40 -12.94
N TRP A 38 -11.54 6.55 -11.78
CA TRP A 38 -12.17 7.17 -10.61
C TRP A 38 -12.34 8.68 -10.74
N GLY A 39 -11.75 9.29 -11.78
CA GLY A 39 -11.84 10.72 -12.02
C GLY A 39 -11.05 11.59 -11.05
N GLU A 40 -10.04 11.02 -10.40
CA GLU A 40 -9.18 11.77 -9.47
C GLU A 40 -8.49 12.93 -10.18
N GLN A 41 -8.45 14.11 -9.55
CA GLN A 41 -7.94 15.33 -10.13
C GLN A 41 -6.90 16.00 -9.22
N GLY A 42 -6.15 16.96 -9.79
CA GLY A 42 -5.26 17.86 -9.06
C GLY A 42 -4.24 17.14 -8.17
N GLU A 43 -4.10 17.64 -6.95
CA GLU A 43 -3.13 17.13 -5.97
C GLU A 43 -3.40 15.66 -5.60
N ARG A 44 -4.68 15.29 -5.36
CA ARG A 44 -5.05 13.92 -4.99
C ARG A 44 -4.63 12.90 -6.04
N ARG A 45 -4.85 13.22 -7.31
CA ARG A 45 -4.41 12.37 -8.42
C ARG A 45 -2.89 12.20 -8.42
N ALA A 46 -2.14 13.29 -8.23
CA ALA A 46 -0.67 13.24 -8.19
C ALA A 46 -0.16 12.41 -7.00
N GLN A 47 -0.76 12.58 -5.82
CA GLN A 47 -0.43 11.82 -4.61
C GLN A 47 -0.64 10.32 -4.81
N LEU A 48 -1.82 9.91 -5.28
CA LEU A 48 -2.15 8.50 -5.51
C LEU A 48 -1.22 7.87 -6.56
N ARG A 49 -0.93 8.58 -7.65
CA ARG A 49 -0.02 8.10 -8.69
C ARG A 49 1.40 7.92 -8.17
N PHE A 50 1.90 8.86 -7.36
CA PHE A 50 3.22 8.75 -6.74
C PHE A 50 3.31 7.53 -5.83
N VAL A 51 2.33 7.36 -4.93
CA VAL A 51 2.29 6.20 -4.02
C VAL A 51 2.17 4.89 -4.82
N ALA A 52 1.30 4.84 -5.84
CA ALA A 52 1.10 3.64 -6.67
C ALA A 52 2.39 3.15 -7.33
N VAL A 53 3.22 4.06 -7.84
CA VAL A 53 4.49 3.68 -8.51
C VAL A 53 5.51 3.12 -7.52
N ILE A 54 5.54 3.62 -6.29
CA ILE A 54 6.63 3.35 -5.35
C ILE A 54 6.31 2.23 -4.36
N HIS A 55 5.04 2.09 -3.89
CA HIS A 55 4.69 1.29 -2.70
C HIS A 55 5.24 -0.15 -2.72
N ASP A 56 5.21 -0.80 -3.86
CA ASP A 56 5.60 -2.19 -4.07
C ASP A 56 6.92 -2.39 -4.85
N ALA A 57 7.52 -1.31 -5.36
CA ALA A 57 8.69 -1.36 -6.23
C ALA A 57 9.93 -2.03 -5.58
N PHE A 58 9.94 -2.19 -4.24
CA PHE A 58 11.07 -2.78 -3.51
C PHE A 58 10.82 -4.20 -2.99
N LYS A 59 9.79 -4.88 -3.48
CA LYS A 59 9.51 -6.30 -3.15
C LYS A 59 10.66 -7.23 -3.54
N PHE A 60 11.34 -6.97 -4.65
CA PHE A 60 12.48 -7.76 -5.13
C PHE A 60 13.67 -7.78 -4.17
N GLN A 61 13.84 -6.74 -3.35
CA GLN A 61 14.93 -6.64 -2.38
C GLN A 61 14.66 -7.35 -1.05
N VAL A 62 13.44 -7.88 -0.84
CA VAL A 62 13.06 -8.56 0.41
C VAL A 62 13.72 -9.93 0.47
N ARG A 63 14.57 -10.13 1.49
CA ARG A 63 15.28 -11.39 1.70
C ARG A 63 14.37 -12.42 2.37
N SER A 64 14.11 -13.55 1.67
CA SER A 64 13.17 -14.57 2.13
C SER A 64 13.60 -15.30 3.41
N TRP A 65 14.91 -15.38 3.69
CA TRP A 65 15.50 -16.03 4.86
C TRP A 65 15.57 -15.14 6.12
N ARG A 66 15.09 -13.90 6.06
CA ARG A 66 14.99 -12.98 7.19
C ARG A 66 13.55 -12.64 7.49
N PRO A 67 13.19 -12.31 8.75
CA PRO A 67 11.89 -11.75 9.06
C PRO A 67 11.58 -10.56 8.15
N LYS A 68 10.37 -10.54 7.60
CA LYS A 68 9.90 -9.45 6.71
C LYS A 68 9.43 -8.25 7.53
N THR A 69 10.33 -7.70 8.34
CA THR A 69 10.07 -6.58 9.26
C THR A 69 11.22 -5.55 9.19
N GLY A 70 10.97 -4.34 9.64
CA GLY A 70 11.97 -3.26 9.67
C GLY A 70 12.61 -3.04 8.30
N SER A 71 13.93 -2.99 8.24
CA SER A 71 14.68 -2.75 6.99
C SER A 71 14.57 -3.88 5.95
N ASN A 72 14.01 -5.04 6.32
CA ASN A 72 13.69 -6.12 5.36
C ASN A 72 12.23 -6.13 4.90
N HIS A 73 11.44 -5.11 5.23
CA HIS A 73 10.08 -4.93 4.73
C HIS A 73 10.07 -4.07 3.46
N HIS A 74 9.34 -4.51 2.43
CA HIS A 74 9.31 -3.78 1.15
C HIS A 74 8.80 -2.34 1.30
N ALA A 75 7.75 -2.13 2.11
CA ALA A 75 7.16 -0.81 2.33
C ALA A 75 8.13 0.17 3.03
N ALA A 76 8.92 -0.32 4.01
CA ALA A 76 9.95 0.49 4.66
C ALA A 76 11.09 0.86 3.69
N ARG A 77 11.42 -0.02 2.75
CA ARG A 77 12.39 0.27 1.68
C ARG A 77 11.82 1.28 0.69
N ALA A 78 10.56 1.10 0.29
CA ALA A 78 9.85 2.02 -0.59
C ALA A 78 9.78 3.43 0.01
N ARG A 79 9.42 3.56 1.30
CA ARG A 79 9.46 4.84 2.03
C ARG A 79 10.85 5.48 1.97
N ARG A 80 11.90 4.74 2.35
CA ARG A 80 13.28 5.26 2.34
C ARG A 80 13.70 5.76 0.95
N HIS A 81 13.30 5.05 -0.09
CA HIS A 81 13.56 5.48 -1.45
C HIS A 81 12.76 6.75 -1.81
N ALA A 82 11.48 6.80 -1.44
CA ALA A 82 10.61 7.95 -1.68
C ALA A 82 11.11 9.24 -0.99
N GLU A 83 11.80 9.13 0.16
CA GLU A 83 12.41 10.26 0.87
C GLU A 83 13.46 11.04 0.05
N ARG A 84 13.94 10.46 -1.06
CA ARG A 84 14.82 11.14 -2.03
C ARG A 84 14.07 12.17 -2.88
N PHE A 85 12.76 12.05 -3.01
CA PHE A 85 11.90 12.85 -3.90
C PHE A 85 10.91 13.74 -3.16
N THR A 86 10.57 13.42 -1.92
CA THR A 86 9.59 14.17 -1.13
C THR A 86 9.90 14.15 0.36
N ARG A 87 9.39 15.18 1.08
CA ARG A 87 9.34 15.25 2.55
C ARG A 87 7.90 15.24 3.06
N ASP A 88 6.93 15.01 2.19
CA ASP A 88 5.52 14.97 2.56
C ASP A 88 5.21 13.66 3.33
N GLU A 89 5.04 13.79 4.65
CA GLU A 89 4.73 12.64 5.52
C GLU A 89 3.38 11.98 5.18
N ARG A 90 2.45 12.67 4.54
CA ARG A 90 1.20 12.07 4.06
C ARG A 90 1.49 10.96 3.05
N LEU A 91 2.39 11.22 2.10
CA LEU A 91 2.83 10.26 1.08
C LEU A 91 3.71 9.16 1.67
N LEU A 92 4.71 9.56 2.46
CA LEU A 92 5.69 8.64 3.04
C LEU A 92 5.03 7.63 3.98
N ALA A 93 4.11 8.09 4.84
CA ALA A 93 3.37 7.21 5.73
C ALA A 93 2.40 6.28 4.97
N THR A 94 1.72 6.79 3.93
CA THR A 94 0.87 5.94 3.08
C THR A 94 1.67 4.83 2.43
N ILE A 95 2.85 5.12 1.87
CA ILE A 95 3.76 4.11 1.31
C ILE A 95 4.16 3.08 2.37
N GLU A 96 4.57 3.52 3.57
CA GLU A 96 5.07 2.63 4.61
C GLU A 96 3.99 1.74 5.22
N GLN A 97 2.76 2.25 5.35
CA GLN A 97 1.68 1.58 6.08
C GLN A 97 0.68 0.85 5.17
N HIS A 98 0.80 0.94 3.84
CA HIS A 98 -0.24 0.52 2.90
C HIS A 98 -0.76 -0.92 3.09
N ASP A 99 0.10 -1.85 3.49
CA ASP A 99 -0.27 -3.27 3.69
C ASP A 99 -0.64 -3.61 5.15
N ARG A 100 -0.55 -2.65 6.08
CA ARG A 100 -0.88 -2.86 7.50
C ARG A 100 -2.35 -3.21 7.73
N PRO A 101 -3.34 -2.54 7.07
CA PRO A 101 -4.75 -2.91 7.21
C PRO A 101 -5.00 -4.40 6.90
N TYR A 102 -4.45 -4.89 5.77
CA TYR A 102 -4.56 -6.30 5.41
C TYR A 102 -3.89 -7.22 6.43
N SER A 103 -2.72 -6.86 6.92
CA SER A 103 -1.96 -7.63 7.91
C SER A 103 -2.71 -7.74 9.24
N ILE A 104 -3.31 -6.64 9.71
CA ILE A 104 -4.12 -6.59 10.94
C ILE A 104 -5.40 -7.42 10.77
N TRP A 105 -6.14 -7.23 9.65
CA TRP A 105 -7.33 -7.99 9.33
C TRP A 105 -7.06 -9.50 9.31
N ARG A 106 -6.01 -9.94 8.63
CA ARG A 106 -5.63 -11.36 8.56
C ARG A 106 -5.31 -11.94 9.95
N LYS A 107 -4.62 -11.16 10.79
CA LYS A 107 -4.32 -11.54 12.18
C LYS A 107 -5.61 -11.64 13.00
N MET A 108 -6.54 -10.69 12.84
CA MET A 108 -7.85 -10.67 13.48
C MET A 108 -8.68 -11.91 13.09
N LYS A 109 -8.78 -12.21 11.80
CA LYS A 109 -9.51 -13.42 11.32
C LYS A 109 -8.95 -14.71 11.92
N ARG A 110 -7.62 -14.80 12.06
CA ARG A 110 -6.96 -15.97 12.65
C ARG A 110 -7.15 -16.07 14.17
N LYS A 111 -7.17 -14.94 14.88
CA LYS A 111 -7.23 -14.90 16.36
C LYS A 111 -8.62 -14.69 16.92
N GLY A 112 -9.62 -14.42 16.09
CA GLY A 112 -11.00 -14.12 16.50
C GLY A 112 -11.18 -12.77 17.19
N ARG A 113 -10.13 -11.91 17.25
CA ARG A 113 -10.17 -10.58 17.87
C ARG A 113 -9.22 -9.61 17.20
N LEU A 114 -9.63 -8.33 17.17
CA LEU A 114 -8.79 -7.23 16.70
C LEU A 114 -7.63 -6.98 17.68
N ASP A 115 -6.47 -6.70 17.13
CA ASP A 115 -5.32 -6.16 17.86
C ASP A 115 -5.43 -4.63 17.89
N GLU A 116 -6.19 -4.13 18.87
CA GLU A 116 -6.51 -2.69 19.01
C GLU A 116 -5.24 -1.84 19.04
N LYS A 117 -4.23 -2.28 19.80
CA LYS A 117 -2.97 -1.57 19.90
C LYS A 117 -2.29 -1.43 18.54
N ALA A 118 -2.22 -2.50 17.76
CA ALA A 118 -1.59 -2.47 16.44
C ALA A 118 -2.38 -1.60 15.45
N PHE A 119 -3.70 -1.52 15.61
CA PHE A 119 -4.57 -0.67 14.80
C PHE A 119 -4.34 0.81 15.13
N GLU A 120 -4.35 1.18 16.42
CA GLU A 120 -4.09 2.55 16.86
C GLU A 120 -2.68 3.03 16.48
N GLU A 121 -1.64 2.21 16.72
CA GLU A 121 -0.27 2.52 16.30
C GLU A 121 -0.13 2.78 14.80
N MET A 122 -0.93 2.09 13.97
CA MET A 122 -0.98 2.36 12.53
C MET A 122 -1.62 3.72 12.25
N LEU A 123 -2.75 4.03 12.88
CA LEU A 123 -3.45 5.31 12.68
C LEU A 123 -2.63 6.52 13.14
N GLU A 124 -1.91 6.38 14.25
CA GLU A 124 -1.01 7.44 14.76
C GLU A 124 0.11 7.79 13.78
N ARG A 125 0.53 6.83 12.95
CA ARG A 125 1.58 7.03 11.94
C ARG A 125 1.08 7.62 10.63
N VAL A 126 -0.22 7.70 10.43
CA VAL A 126 -0.85 8.15 9.18
C VAL A 126 -1.48 9.52 9.38
N PRO A 127 -0.81 10.60 8.94
CA PRO A 127 -1.30 11.97 9.14
C PRO A 127 -2.47 12.35 8.22
N ASP A 128 -2.63 11.70 7.07
CA ASP A 128 -3.73 11.88 6.12
C ASP A 128 -4.48 10.56 5.94
N ARG A 129 -5.51 10.34 6.76
CA ARG A 129 -6.29 9.09 6.77
C ARG A 129 -7.17 8.94 5.54
N ASP A 130 -7.60 10.04 4.96
CA ASP A 130 -8.40 10.04 3.73
C ASP A 130 -7.55 9.59 2.52
N LEU A 131 -6.36 10.15 2.35
CA LEU A 131 -5.40 9.67 1.35
C LEU A 131 -5.06 8.19 1.55
N PHE A 132 -4.82 7.80 2.81
CA PHE A 132 -4.45 6.43 3.15
C PHE A 132 -5.57 5.44 2.83
N LEU A 133 -6.80 5.72 3.28
CA LEU A 133 -7.96 4.89 2.95
C LEU A 133 -8.16 4.80 1.43
N ARG A 134 -8.09 5.96 0.74
CA ARG A 134 -8.26 5.99 -0.71
C ARG A 134 -7.21 5.14 -1.43
N PHE A 135 -5.97 5.14 -0.94
CA PHE A 135 -4.92 4.28 -1.50
C PHE A 135 -5.13 2.80 -1.17
N VAL A 136 -5.55 2.46 0.05
CA VAL A 136 -5.89 1.06 0.43
C VAL A 136 -7.03 0.51 -0.43
N GLU A 137 -8.03 1.33 -0.73
CA GLU A 137 -9.12 0.98 -1.66
C GLU A 137 -8.62 0.76 -3.08
N LEU A 138 -7.76 1.66 -3.56
CA LEU A 138 -7.14 1.58 -4.87
C LEU A 138 -6.35 0.28 -5.02
N ASP A 139 -5.44 0.01 -4.09
CA ASP A 139 -4.61 -1.20 -4.10
C ASP A 139 -5.47 -2.47 -3.99
N GLY A 140 -6.53 -2.44 -3.18
CA GLY A 140 -7.46 -3.55 -3.02
C GLY A 140 -8.46 -3.75 -4.16
N SER A 141 -8.55 -2.84 -5.14
CA SER A 141 -9.51 -2.89 -6.25
C SER A 141 -9.06 -3.73 -7.44
N THR A 142 -7.80 -4.16 -7.46
CA THR A 142 -7.26 -4.94 -8.59
C THR A 142 -7.83 -6.36 -8.64
N GLU A 143 -7.87 -6.93 -9.85
CA GLU A 143 -8.43 -8.25 -10.11
C GLU A 143 -7.79 -9.34 -9.21
N GLY A 144 -8.62 -10.27 -8.74
CA GLY A 144 -8.18 -11.40 -7.93
C GLY A 144 -7.96 -11.11 -6.44
N LYS A 145 -8.08 -9.84 -6.00
CA LYS A 145 -7.99 -9.49 -4.57
C LYS A 145 -9.30 -9.70 -3.83
N ASN A 146 -9.19 -10.13 -2.56
CA ASN A 146 -10.34 -10.23 -1.66
C ASN A 146 -10.77 -8.81 -1.20
N PRO A 147 -12.03 -8.40 -1.40
CA PRO A 147 -12.51 -7.07 -1.01
C PRO A 147 -12.77 -6.93 0.50
N GLU A 148 -12.88 -8.04 1.26
CA GLU A 148 -13.24 -8.00 2.68
C GLU A 148 -12.29 -7.15 3.54
N PRO A 149 -10.94 -7.23 3.38
CA PRO A 149 -10.03 -6.42 4.20
C PRO A 149 -10.23 -4.91 4.03
N VAL A 150 -10.49 -4.48 2.81
CA VAL A 150 -10.72 -3.07 2.47
C VAL A 150 -12.04 -2.57 3.08
N ARG A 151 -13.11 -3.35 2.89
CA ARG A 151 -14.42 -3.04 3.48
C ARG A 151 -14.34 -2.97 5.01
N TRP A 152 -13.75 -3.97 5.65
CA TRP A 152 -13.52 -3.99 7.08
C TRP A 152 -12.74 -2.75 7.56
N PHE A 153 -11.68 -2.37 6.84
CA PHE A 153 -10.86 -1.22 7.22
C PHE A 153 -11.65 0.09 7.17
N ARG A 154 -12.46 0.29 6.12
CA ARG A 154 -13.35 1.45 6.02
C ARG A 154 -14.35 1.49 7.20
N GLU A 155 -15.03 0.38 7.47
CA GLU A 155 -15.99 0.25 8.57
C GLU A 155 -15.34 0.54 9.94
N GLU A 156 -14.10 0.10 10.17
CA GLU A 156 -13.36 0.42 11.40
C GLU A 156 -13.02 1.90 11.53
N LEU A 157 -12.65 2.57 10.44
CA LEU A 157 -12.39 4.02 10.47
C LEU A 157 -13.68 4.80 10.74
N GLU A 158 -14.78 4.46 10.07
CA GLU A 158 -16.09 5.08 10.27
C GLU A 158 -16.59 4.89 11.72
N ARG A 159 -16.49 3.67 12.25
CA ARG A 159 -16.88 3.37 13.65
C ARG A 159 -16.10 4.17 14.69
N ARG A 160 -14.88 4.56 14.38
CA ARG A 160 -13.99 5.33 15.28
C ARG A 160 -14.06 6.84 15.06
N ASP A 161 -14.88 7.29 14.12
CA ASP A 161 -14.95 8.70 13.70
C ASP A 161 -13.55 9.24 13.32
N ALA A 162 -12.83 8.42 12.56
CA ALA A 162 -11.41 8.59 12.27
C ALA A 162 -11.09 9.03 10.82
N LEU A 163 -12.13 9.45 10.07
CA LEU A 163 -12.01 10.01 8.72
C LEU A 163 -12.08 11.53 8.73
#